data_d97e8660bc9eb8f9a3480a5be3c288ad
#
_entry.id   d97e8660bc9eb8f9a3480a5be3c288ad
#
_cell.length_a   1.000
_cell.length_b   1.000
_cell.length_c   1.000
_cell.angle_alpha   90.00
_cell.angle_beta   90.00
_cell.angle_gamma   90.00
#
_symmetry.space_group_name_H-M   'P 1'
#
loop_
_entity.id
_entity.type
_entity.pdbx_description
1 polymer ?
#
loop_
_entity_poly.entity_id
_entity_poly.type
_entity_poly.pdbx_seq_one_letter_code
_entity_poly.pdbx_strand_id
1 'polypeptide(L)'
;MTRFSLAFLALVLANCSATAAEKSYRLGDLEPTAASAEITLTTIVPELAKLGFQEGTNLVIDQRVGDSAAMPGLAQDLILSRPDAIIAFGTDAILAAHKASTTIPIVMFGPDPVTLGLAASVARPGGHVTGVVVLGVELDAKRLDLLRQAVPTAKRVAALVSRSALAGTERAMREVAASTGAELLVFEADGPDDYPAVFTAMRSVGAEALAMTATPYFYRDAPLLAGLALEAGLPTVCEFAETAHSGCLLGYGPDRPELRRRMAHYVAEIFHGAAPGDLPIEQPTHYQFAVNLKTAAALGLTITPSILARADEVIE
;
A
#
# COMPACT_ATOMS: atom_id res chain seq x y z
N MET A 1 -83.63 35.20 -23.99
CA MET A 1 -82.99 33.89 -24.22
C MET A 1 -81.51 34.14 -24.35
N THR A 2 -80.78 34.10 -23.25
CA THR A 2 -79.35 34.42 -23.13
C THR A 2 -78.55 33.14 -22.85
N ARG A 3 -77.68 32.77 -23.79
CA ARG A 3 -76.78 31.58 -23.65
C ARG A 3 -75.50 32.01 -22.94
N PHE A 4 -75.28 31.48 -21.75
CA PHE A 4 -73.95 31.55 -21.05
C PHE A 4 -73.06 30.48 -21.59
N SER A 5 -71.90 30.87 -22.16
CA SER A 5 -70.75 29.95 -22.49
C SER A 5 -69.82 29.91 -21.31
N LEU A 6 -69.74 28.75 -20.67
CA LEU A 6 -68.65 28.45 -19.71
C LEU A 6 -67.35 28.11 -20.46
N ALA A 7 -66.35 28.97 -20.32
CA ALA A 7 -64.98 28.65 -20.73
C ALA A 7 -64.27 27.86 -19.62
N PHE A 8 -63.92 26.61 -19.89
CA PHE A 8 -63.16 25.76 -18.99
C PHE A 8 -61.64 26.08 -19.19
N LEU A 9 -61.07 26.77 -18.21
CA LEU A 9 -59.63 27.06 -18.19
C LEU A 9 -58.88 25.86 -17.57
N ALA A 10 -58.30 25.00 -18.42
CA ALA A 10 -57.47 23.89 -17.98
C ALA A 10 -56.07 24.42 -17.55
N LEU A 11 -55.84 24.47 -16.24
CA LEU A 11 -54.53 24.81 -15.65
C LEU A 11 -53.59 23.60 -15.74
N VAL A 12 -52.72 23.59 -16.73
CA VAL A 12 -51.64 22.58 -16.84
C VAL A 12 -50.57 22.93 -15.82
N LEU A 13 -50.59 22.25 -14.68
CA LEU A 13 -49.47 22.26 -13.72
C LEU A 13 -48.31 21.45 -14.32
N ALA A 14 -47.36 22.17 -14.92
CA ALA A 14 -46.08 21.59 -15.26
C ALA A 14 -45.32 21.27 -13.96
N ASN A 15 -45.34 20.01 -13.54
CA ASN A 15 -44.46 19.50 -12.50
C ASN A 15 -43.02 19.57 -13.04
N CYS A 16 -42.34 20.68 -12.82
CA CYS A 16 -40.91 20.80 -12.94
C CYS A 16 -40.31 20.07 -11.73
N SER A 17 -40.15 18.74 -11.83
CA SER A 17 -39.31 18.00 -10.91
C SER A 17 -37.87 18.50 -11.14
N ALA A 18 -37.44 19.47 -10.32
CA ALA A 18 -36.06 19.81 -10.21
C ALA A 18 -35.37 18.54 -9.69
N THR A 19 -34.79 17.76 -10.59
CA THR A 19 -33.78 16.76 -10.20
C THR A 19 -32.68 17.54 -9.47
N ALA A 20 -32.63 17.39 -8.14
CA ALA A 20 -31.47 17.87 -7.38
C ALA A 20 -30.21 17.35 -8.10
N ALA A 21 -29.35 18.26 -8.50
CA ALA A 21 -28.08 17.85 -9.13
C ALA A 21 -27.42 16.85 -8.17
N GLU A 22 -27.24 15.64 -8.64
CA GLU A 22 -26.61 14.59 -7.84
C GLU A 22 -25.23 15.08 -7.42
N LYS A 23 -24.93 15.04 -6.11
CA LYS A 23 -23.67 15.57 -5.59
C LYS A 23 -22.52 14.83 -6.24
N SER A 24 -21.64 15.55 -6.93
CA SER A 24 -20.40 14.99 -7.47
C SER A 24 -19.29 15.11 -6.43
N TYR A 25 -18.61 14.01 -6.20
CA TYR A 25 -17.48 13.91 -5.27
C TYR A 25 -16.16 13.91 -6.03
N ARG A 26 -15.14 14.48 -5.41
CA ARG A 26 -13.77 14.43 -5.93
C ARG A 26 -12.87 13.66 -4.97
N LEU A 27 -12.29 12.57 -5.46
CA LEU A 27 -11.28 11.79 -4.75
C LEU A 27 -9.90 12.18 -5.26
N GLY A 28 -9.07 12.71 -4.37
CA GLY A 28 -7.65 12.87 -4.62
C GLY A 28 -6.94 11.53 -4.43
N ASP A 29 -6.02 11.21 -5.33
CA ASP A 29 -5.23 9.98 -5.26
C ASP A 29 -3.75 10.31 -5.39
N LEU A 30 -2.99 10.09 -4.31
CA LEU A 30 -1.58 10.44 -4.21
C LEU A 30 -0.73 9.18 -4.11
N GLU A 31 -0.06 8.85 -5.22
CA GLU A 31 0.60 7.58 -5.44
C GLU A 31 2.12 7.72 -5.68
N PRO A 32 2.93 6.85 -5.05
CA PRO A 32 4.39 6.91 -5.21
C PRO A 32 4.89 6.31 -6.53
N THR A 33 4.07 5.49 -7.22
CA THR A 33 4.45 4.82 -8.46
C THR A 33 3.25 4.66 -9.40
N ALA A 34 3.50 4.61 -10.71
CA ALA A 34 2.46 4.33 -11.70
C ALA A 34 1.81 2.94 -11.50
N ALA A 35 2.59 1.95 -11.11
CA ALA A 35 2.06 0.61 -10.81
C ALA A 35 1.09 0.63 -9.62
N SER A 36 1.38 1.40 -8.57
CA SER A 36 0.47 1.58 -7.44
C SER A 36 -0.81 2.30 -7.84
N ALA A 37 -0.69 3.34 -8.66
CA ALA A 37 -1.79 4.10 -9.22
C ALA A 37 -2.73 3.25 -10.09
N GLU A 38 -2.18 2.37 -10.92
CA GLU A 38 -2.98 1.42 -11.72
C GLU A 38 -3.77 0.44 -10.84
N ILE A 39 -3.17 -0.04 -9.74
CA ILE A 39 -3.88 -0.91 -8.82
C ILE A 39 -5.05 -0.16 -8.16
N THR A 40 -4.92 1.13 -7.85
CA THR A 40 -6.05 1.94 -7.36
C THR A 40 -7.19 1.97 -8.37
N LEU A 41 -6.90 2.22 -9.65
CA LEU A 41 -7.91 2.24 -10.71
C LEU A 41 -8.59 0.88 -10.92
N THR A 42 -7.87 -0.23 -10.68
CA THR A 42 -8.38 -1.58 -10.91
C THR A 42 -8.99 -2.24 -9.67
N THR A 43 -8.81 -1.68 -8.48
CA THR A 43 -9.34 -2.25 -7.22
C THR A 43 -10.24 -1.29 -6.46
N ILE A 44 -9.78 -0.07 -6.13
CA ILE A 44 -10.53 0.89 -5.32
C ILE A 44 -11.68 1.50 -6.12
N VAL A 45 -11.43 1.94 -7.34
CA VAL A 45 -12.45 2.59 -8.19
C VAL A 45 -13.62 1.65 -8.50
N PRO A 46 -13.41 0.37 -8.91
CA PRO A 46 -14.52 -0.57 -9.07
C PRO A 46 -15.28 -0.87 -7.78
N GLU A 47 -14.61 -0.84 -6.61
CA GLU A 47 -15.27 -1.05 -5.34
C GLU A 47 -16.12 0.17 -4.96
N LEU A 48 -15.63 1.39 -5.18
CA LEU A 48 -16.41 2.62 -5.03
C LEU A 48 -17.65 2.62 -5.92
N ALA A 49 -17.55 2.11 -7.15
CA ALA A 49 -18.70 1.99 -8.05
C ALA A 49 -19.80 1.07 -7.47
N LYS A 50 -19.43 -0.06 -6.81
CA LYS A 50 -20.38 -0.92 -6.10
C LYS A 50 -21.03 -0.23 -4.89
N LEU A 51 -20.33 0.73 -4.29
CA LEU A 51 -20.78 1.53 -3.15
C LEU A 51 -21.59 2.78 -3.59
N GLY A 52 -21.86 2.93 -4.90
CA GLY A 52 -22.68 4.01 -5.45
C GLY A 52 -21.88 5.23 -5.94
N PHE A 53 -20.56 5.18 -5.96
CA PHE A 53 -19.68 6.26 -6.43
C PHE A 53 -19.02 5.88 -7.76
N GLN A 54 -19.64 6.33 -8.86
CA GLN A 54 -19.22 5.95 -10.22
C GLN A 54 -18.46 7.07 -10.90
N GLU A 55 -17.24 6.78 -11.34
CA GLU A 55 -16.40 7.72 -12.10
C GLU A 55 -17.12 8.18 -13.38
N GLY A 56 -17.04 9.48 -13.66
CA GLY A 56 -17.72 10.11 -14.79
C GLY A 56 -19.22 10.39 -14.57
N THR A 57 -19.83 9.89 -13.49
CA THR A 57 -21.23 10.16 -13.11
C THR A 57 -21.29 11.08 -11.89
N ASN A 58 -20.90 10.59 -10.73
CA ASN A 58 -20.91 11.33 -9.47
C ASN A 58 -19.56 11.27 -8.73
N LEU A 59 -18.51 10.73 -9.37
CA LEU A 59 -17.15 10.66 -8.85
C LEU A 59 -16.16 11.17 -9.90
N VAL A 60 -15.20 11.99 -9.45
CA VAL A 60 -14.02 12.41 -10.20
C VAL A 60 -12.80 11.95 -9.46
N ILE A 61 -11.91 11.21 -10.13
CA ILE A 61 -10.62 10.79 -9.60
C ILE A 61 -9.56 11.79 -10.09
N ASP A 62 -8.84 12.40 -9.14
CA ASP A 62 -7.74 13.33 -9.41
C ASP A 62 -6.42 12.71 -8.93
N GLN A 63 -5.76 12.01 -9.83
CA GLN A 63 -4.58 11.21 -9.53
C GLN A 63 -3.30 12.02 -9.71
N ARG A 64 -2.37 11.90 -8.74
CA ARG A 64 -1.01 12.43 -8.79
C ARG A 64 -0.03 11.32 -8.48
N VAL A 65 0.96 11.17 -9.34
CA VAL A 65 1.96 10.11 -9.26
C VAL A 65 3.35 10.70 -9.32
N GLY A 66 4.22 10.34 -8.38
CA GLY A 66 5.61 10.77 -8.38
C GLY A 66 6.42 10.13 -7.25
N ASP A 67 7.73 10.30 -7.33
CA ASP A 67 8.65 9.82 -6.31
C ASP A 67 8.62 10.67 -5.02
N SER A 68 9.40 10.27 -4.03
CA SER A 68 9.50 10.95 -2.73
C SER A 68 9.82 12.44 -2.85
N ALA A 69 10.67 12.83 -3.79
CA ALA A 69 11.08 14.22 -3.98
C ALA A 69 9.94 15.10 -4.54
N ALA A 70 9.09 14.53 -5.41
CA ALA A 70 7.97 15.22 -6.02
C ALA A 70 6.74 15.31 -5.09
N MET A 71 6.60 14.39 -4.12
CA MET A 71 5.40 14.28 -3.26
C MET A 71 4.91 15.59 -2.65
N PRO A 72 5.76 16.47 -2.05
CA PRO A 72 5.28 17.70 -1.45
C PRO A 72 4.59 18.65 -2.45
N GLY A 73 5.13 18.77 -3.67
CA GLY A 73 4.54 19.56 -4.75
C GLY A 73 3.24 18.96 -5.25
N LEU A 74 3.22 17.65 -5.48
CA LEU A 74 2.04 16.92 -5.94
C LEU A 74 0.87 16.99 -4.94
N ALA A 75 1.16 16.90 -3.63
CA ALA A 75 0.16 17.06 -2.61
C ALA A 75 -0.44 18.47 -2.60
N GLN A 76 0.36 19.52 -2.76
CA GLN A 76 -0.13 20.89 -2.84
C GLN A 76 -0.99 21.12 -4.08
N ASP A 77 -0.57 20.61 -5.24
CA ASP A 77 -1.37 20.69 -6.48
C ASP A 77 -2.70 19.95 -6.35
N LEU A 78 -2.69 18.79 -5.67
CA LEU A 78 -3.90 18.02 -5.41
C LEU A 78 -4.91 18.79 -4.55
N ILE A 79 -4.44 19.49 -3.50
CA ILE A 79 -5.30 20.31 -2.63
C ILE A 79 -5.97 21.46 -3.41
N LEU A 80 -5.32 22.02 -4.43
CA LEU A 80 -5.92 23.08 -5.26
C LEU A 80 -7.15 22.60 -6.02
N SER A 81 -7.26 21.31 -6.31
CA SER A 81 -8.45 20.72 -6.93
C SER A 81 -9.64 20.56 -5.96
N ARG A 82 -9.45 20.82 -4.68
CA ARG A 82 -10.44 20.72 -3.60
C ARG A 82 -11.09 19.35 -3.52
N PRO A 83 -10.33 18.28 -3.28
CA PRO A 83 -10.92 16.96 -3.12
C PRO A 83 -11.76 16.86 -1.86
N ASP A 84 -12.84 16.05 -1.90
CA ASP A 84 -13.66 15.72 -0.73
C ASP A 84 -12.95 14.74 0.22
N ALA A 85 -12.04 13.92 -0.32
CA ALA A 85 -11.13 13.05 0.42
C ALA A 85 -9.87 12.77 -0.41
N ILE A 86 -8.79 12.39 0.25
CA ILE A 86 -7.54 11.96 -0.38
C ILE A 86 -7.25 10.53 0.05
N ILE A 87 -6.90 9.66 -0.90
CA ILE A 87 -6.20 8.41 -0.61
C ILE A 87 -4.70 8.62 -0.81
N ALA A 88 -3.88 8.09 0.10
CA ALA A 88 -2.44 8.30 0.08
C ALA A 88 -1.68 7.00 0.41
N PHE A 89 -0.71 6.65 -0.42
CA PHE A 89 0.02 5.39 -0.34
C PHE A 89 1.49 5.57 0.02
N GLY A 90 1.91 4.92 1.11
CA GLY A 90 3.27 4.99 1.61
C GLY A 90 3.55 6.24 2.42
N THR A 91 4.67 6.22 3.15
CA THR A 91 5.03 7.25 4.13
C THR A 91 5.08 8.65 3.53
N ASP A 92 5.74 8.79 2.37
CA ASP A 92 5.99 10.11 1.77
C ASP A 92 4.68 10.78 1.31
N ALA A 93 3.78 10.03 0.67
CA ALA A 93 2.49 10.53 0.22
C ALA A 93 1.59 10.91 1.41
N ILE A 94 1.55 10.08 2.45
CA ILE A 94 0.76 10.33 3.66
C ILE A 94 1.23 11.60 4.37
N LEU A 95 2.53 11.74 4.59
CA LEU A 95 3.11 12.93 5.24
C LEU A 95 2.94 14.18 4.39
N ALA A 96 3.09 14.08 3.07
CA ALA A 96 2.90 15.19 2.14
C ALA A 96 1.43 15.66 2.13
N ALA A 97 0.46 14.74 2.04
CA ALA A 97 -0.97 15.06 2.10
C ALA A 97 -1.34 15.72 3.44
N HIS A 98 -0.88 15.14 4.56
CA HIS A 98 -1.14 15.69 5.89
C HIS A 98 -0.55 17.10 6.08
N LYS A 99 0.66 17.34 5.56
CA LYS A 99 1.30 18.66 5.62
C LYS A 99 0.60 19.68 4.72
N ALA A 100 0.06 19.26 3.58
CA ALA A 100 -0.61 20.13 2.62
C ALA A 100 -1.99 20.59 3.10
N SER A 101 -2.70 19.77 3.89
CA SER A 101 -4.02 20.11 4.44
C SER A 101 -4.20 19.49 5.83
N THR A 102 -4.85 20.27 6.71
CA THR A 102 -5.24 19.83 8.06
C THR A 102 -6.73 19.54 8.18
N THR A 103 -7.49 19.65 7.09
CA THR A 103 -8.95 19.56 7.10
C THR A 103 -9.52 18.53 6.11
N ILE A 104 -8.83 18.31 4.99
CA ILE A 104 -9.28 17.33 4.01
C ILE A 104 -9.06 15.92 4.57
N PRO A 105 -10.09 15.05 4.60
CA PRO A 105 -9.96 13.67 5.02
C PRO A 105 -8.89 12.91 4.24
N ILE A 106 -8.04 12.17 4.94
CA ILE A 106 -7.01 11.32 4.34
C ILE A 106 -7.29 9.87 4.73
N VAL A 107 -7.49 9.02 3.73
CA VAL A 107 -7.54 7.57 3.87
C VAL A 107 -6.19 7.01 3.47
N MET A 108 -5.42 6.56 4.43
CA MET A 108 -4.04 6.15 4.23
C MET A 108 -3.89 4.63 4.01
N PHE A 109 -2.86 4.26 3.27
CA PHE A 109 -2.31 2.91 3.20
C PHE A 109 -0.81 2.98 3.48
N GLY A 110 -0.38 2.63 4.69
CA GLY A 110 1.03 2.80 5.06
C GLY A 110 1.33 2.38 6.49
N PRO A 111 2.39 2.94 7.08
CA PRO A 111 2.82 2.62 8.44
C PRO A 111 1.83 3.14 9.48
N ASP A 112 2.04 2.72 10.74
CA ASP A 112 1.23 3.14 11.88
C ASP A 112 1.21 4.68 12.03
N PRO A 113 0.05 5.34 11.85
CA PRO A 113 -0.07 6.79 11.94
C PRO A 113 0.09 7.33 13.37
N VAL A 114 -0.06 6.50 14.40
CA VAL A 114 0.23 6.90 15.79
C VAL A 114 1.73 7.13 15.95
N THR A 115 2.54 6.24 15.44
CA THR A 115 4.00 6.38 15.41
C THR A 115 4.45 7.59 14.59
N LEU A 116 3.72 7.94 13.53
CA LEU A 116 3.98 9.14 12.71
C LEU A 116 3.44 10.44 13.35
N GLY A 117 2.74 10.38 14.49
CA GLY A 117 2.12 11.54 15.11
C GLY A 117 0.88 12.09 14.38
N LEU A 118 0.26 11.30 13.50
CA LEU A 118 -0.88 11.69 12.68
C LEU A 118 -2.23 11.31 13.29
N ALA A 119 -2.24 10.40 14.27
CA ALA A 119 -3.42 9.93 14.98
C ALA A 119 -3.16 9.77 16.47
N ALA A 120 -4.18 10.01 17.30
CA ALA A 120 -4.09 9.84 18.74
C ALA A 120 -4.04 8.35 19.13
N SER A 121 -4.80 7.51 18.45
CA SER A 121 -4.82 6.05 18.60
C SER A 121 -5.40 5.39 17.35
N VAL A 122 -5.15 4.09 17.19
CA VAL A 122 -5.74 3.28 16.10
C VAL A 122 -7.26 3.19 16.24
N ALA A 123 -7.79 3.04 17.47
CA ALA A 123 -9.22 2.92 17.72
C ALA A 123 -10.00 4.24 17.55
N ARG A 124 -9.35 5.38 17.81
CA ARG A 124 -9.92 6.73 17.65
C ARG A 124 -8.82 7.67 17.17
N PRO A 125 -8.68 7.85 15.86
CA PRO A 125 -7.65 8.71 15.28
C PRO A 125 -7.73 10.16 15.76
N GLY A 126 -8.93 10.72 15.90
CA GLY A 126 -9.19 12.03 16.47
C GLY A 126 -8.84 13.22 15.58
N GLY A 127 -8.33 12.97 14.36
CA GLY A 127 -7.92 13.97 13.38
C GLY A 127 -8.62 13.78 12.04
N HIS A 128 -7.94 14.16 10.96
CA HIS A 128 -8.43 14.02 9.58
C HIS A 128 -7.80 12.83 8.83
N VAL A 129 -7.02 11.99 9.53
CA VAL A 129 -6.35 10.79 8.97
C VAL A 129 -7.02 9.53 9.53
N THR A 130 -7.39 8.62 8.66
CA THR A 130 -7.84 7.25 8.94
C THR A 130 -7.34 6.31 7.85
N GLY A 131 -7.74 5.06 7.83
CA GLY A 131 -7.44 4.11 6.76
C GLY A 131 -6.90 2.78 7.26
N VAL A 132 -5.92 2.25 6.56
CA VAL A 132 -5.39 0.90 6.76
C VAL A 132 -3.89 0.94 6.97
N VAL A 133 -3.40 0.29 8.04
CA VAL A 133 -1.97 0.16 8.28
C VAL A 133 -1.40 -1.10 7.62
N VAL A 134 -0.16 -0.99 7.17
CA VAL A 134 0.70 -2.13 6.88
C VAL A 134 1.72 -2.18 8.01
N LEU A 135 1.73 -3.25 8.79
CA LEU A 135 2.63 -3.44 9.92
C LEU A 135 4.06 -3.70 9.43
N GLY A 136 4.78 -2.61 9.05
CA GLY A 136 6.09 -2.71 8.39
C GLY A 136 7.13 -3.37 9.29
N VAL A 137 7.37 -2.81 10.47
CA VAL A 137 8.45 -3.23 11.39
C VAL A 137 8.27 -4.69 11.84
N GLU A 138 7.06 -5.05 12.29
CA GLU A 138 6.75 -6.39 12.77
C GLU A 138 6.81 -7.42 11.65
N LEU A 139 6.34 -7.05 10.45
CA LEU A 139 6.38 -7.93 9.30
C LEU A 139 7.78 -8.11 8.72
N ASP A 140 8.62 -7.08 8.74
CA ASP A 140 10.01 -7.18 8.30
C ASP A 140 10.80 -8.15 9.21
N ALA A 141 10.60 -8.07 10.52
CA ALA A 141 11.15 -9.05 11.46
C ALA A 141 10.62 -10.47 11.18
N LYS A 142 9.31 -10.61 10.89
CA LYS A 142 8.70 -11.91 10.54
C LYS A 142 9.20 -12.48 9.23
N ARG A 143 9.38 -11.64 8.21
CA ARG A 143 9.98 -12.03 6.91
C ARG A 143 11.39 -12.57 7.10
N LEU A 144 12.20 -11.85 7.88
CA LEU A 144 13.57 -12.32 8.20
C LEU A 144 13.56 -13.67 8.92
N ASP A 145 12.65 -13.89 9.89
CA ASP A 145 12.49 -15.18 10.57
C ASP A 145 12.10 -16.30 9.58
N LEU A 146 11.18 -16.04 8.65
CA LEU A 146 10.80 -17.00 7.60
C LEU A 146 11.99 -17.34 6.68
N LEU A 147 12.74 -16.33 6.27
CA LEU A 147 13.95 -16.54 5.44
C LEU A 147 14.98 -17.39 6.17
N ARG A 148 15.21 -17.13 7.45
CA ARG A 148 16.13 -17.92 8.28
C ARG A 148 15.67 -19.37 8.47
N GLN A 149 14.38 -19.62 8.55
CA GLN A 149 13.83 -20.98 8.61
C GLN A 149 13.96 -21.71 7.26
N ALA A 150 13.80 -21.00 6.14
CA ALA A 150 13.95 -21.57 4.80
C ALA A 150 15.42 -21.82 4.42
N VAL A 151 16.34 -20.96 4.89
CA VAL A 151 17.78 -21.02 4.59
C VAL A 151 18.60 -20.93 5.89
N PRO A 152 18.57 -21.98 6.74
CA PRO A 152 19.20 -21.95 8.07
C PRO A 152 20.74 -21.87 8.01
N THR A 153 21.34 -22.18 6.87
CA THR A 153 22.79 -22.10 6.63
C THR A 153 23.30 -20.67 6.47
N ALA A 154 22.44 -19.73 6.01
CA ALA A 154 22.87 -18.35 5.80
C ALA A 154 23.22 -17.67 7.14
N LYS A 155 24.47 -17.27 7.33
CA LYS A 155 24.97 -16.63 8.56
C LYS A 155 24.99 -15.11 8.45
N ARG A 156 25.13 -14.59 7.24
CA ARG A 156 25.13 -13.15 6.94
C ARG A 156 23.96 -12.82 6.05
N VAL A 157 22.96 -12.13 6.63
CA VAL A 157 21.74 -11.76 5.92
C VAL A 157 21.77 -10.27 5.62
N ALA A 158 21.71 -9.92 4.33
CA ALA A 158 21.51 -8.55 3.91
C ALA A 158 20.06 -8.12 4.18
N ALA A 159 19.87 -6.90 4.65
CA ALA A 159 18.59 -6.21 4.67
C ALA A 159 18.66 -5.04 3.69
N LEU A 160 17.80 -5.05 2.68
CA LEU A 160 17.61 -3.90 1.79
C LEU A 160 16.51 -3.01 2.36
N VAL A 161 16.87 -1.78 2.71
CA VAL A 161 15.96 -0.79 3.30
C VAL A 161 15.94 0.47 2.44
N SER A 162 14.84 1.21 2.43
CA SER A 162 14.84 2.56 1.85
C SER A 162 15.38 3.56 2.87
N ARG A 163 15.89 4.72 2.40
CA ARG A 163 16.35 5.81 3.27
C ARG A 163 15.23 6.40 4.13
N SER A 164 13.99 6.23 3.69
CA SER A 164 12.79 6.59 4.46
C SER A 164 12.30 5.49 5.40
N ALA A 165 13.10 4.42 5.62
CA ALA A 165 12.72 3.31 6.49
C ALA A 165 12.35 3.78 7.90
N LEU A 166 11.30 3.17 8.44
CA LEU A 166 10.79 3.53 9.77
C LEU A 166 11.81 3.26 10.86
N ALA A 167 11.88 4.22 11.79
CA ALA A 167 12.66 4.03 13.00
C ALA A 167 12.24 2.75 13.72
N GLY A 168 13.19 1.90 14.02
CA GLY A 168 12.95 0.61 14.68
C GLY A 168 13.00 -0.61 13.76
N THR A 169 12.80 -0.49 12.44
CA THR A 169 12.89 -1.61 11.49
C THR A 169 14.25 -2.32 11.60
N GLU A 170 15.34 -1.58 11.50
CA GLU A 170 16.69 -2.14 11.63
C GLU A 170 16.89 -2.83 12.99
N ARG A 171 16.45 -2.21 14.08
CA ARG A 171 16.57 -2.80 15.43
C ARG A 171 15.81 -4.10 15.53
N ALA A 172 14.55 -4.15 15.11
CA ALA A 172 13.73 -5.35 15.15
C ALA A 172 14.33 -6.48 14.31
N MET A 173 14.81 -6.17 13.11
CA MET A 173 15.49 -7.14 12.26
C MET A 173 16.81 -7.64 12.86
N ARG A 174 17.62 -6.78 13.51
CA ARG A 174 18.84 -7.19 14.24
C ARG A 174 18.54 -8.12 15.40
N GLU A 175 17.48 -7.88 16.16
CA GLU A 175 17.04 -8.76 17.24
C GLU A 175 16.67 -10.16 16.73
N VAL A 176 15.94 -10.25 15.61
CA VAL A 176 15.61 -11.54 14.96
C VAL A 176 16.87 -12.21 14.41
N ALA A 177 17.73 -11.49 13.71
CA ALA A 177 18.98 -12.04 13.19
C ALA A 177 19.82 -12.65 14.33
N ALA A 178 20.02 -11.91 15.41
CA ALA A 178 20.77 -12.35 16.58
C ALA A 178 20.15 -13.60 17.22
N SER A 179 18.81 -13.63 17.40
CA SER A 179 18.11 -14.78 17.98
C SER A 179 18.21 -16.04 17.13
N THR A 180 18.38 -15.90 15.82
CA THR A 180 18.57 -17.01 14.86
C THR A 180 20.03 -17.30 14.55
N GLY A 181 20.97 -16.65 15.24
CA GLY A 181 22.41 -16.84 15.06
C GLY A 181 22.95 -16.34 13.72
N ALA A 182 22.36 -15.29 13.16
CA ALA A 182 22.81 -14.61 11.95
C ALA A 182 23.26 -13.17 12.25
N GLU A 183 24.14 -12.66 11.40
CA GLU A 183 24.53 -11.25 11.33
C GLU A 183 23.63 -10.52 10.33
N LEU A 184 23.09 -9.37 10.71
CA LEU A 184 22.34 -8.50 9.79
C LEU A 184 23.25 -7.42 9.22
N LEU A 185 23.31 -7.37 7.89
CA LEU A 185 24.05 -6.38 7.10
C LEU A 185 23.05 -5.44 6.42
N VAL A 186 22.98 -4.19 6.84
CA VAL A 186 21.98 -3.23 6.33
C VAL A 186 22.54 -2.46 5.14
N PHE A 187 21.74 -2.37 4.07
CA PHE A 187 22.05 -1.65 2.84
C PHE A 187 20.85 -0.76 2.48
N GLU A 188 21.14 0.47 2.08
CA GLU A 188 20.13 1.45 1.70
C GLU A 188 20.07 1.62 0.18
N ALA A 189 18.85 1.67 -0.36
CA ALA A 189 18.58 2.03 -1.75
C ALA A 189 17.17 2.64 -1.87
N ASP A 190 16.98 3.57 -2.81
CA ASP A 190 15.68 4.17 -3.08
C ASP A 190 15.22 3.98 -4.55
N GLY A 191 16.07 3.38 -5.39
CA GLY A 191 15.70 3.15 -6.79
C GLY A 191 16.72 2.37 -7.60
N PRO A 192 16.42 2.13 -8.89
CA PRO A 192 17.22 1.29 -9.78
C PRO A 192 18.68 1.73 -9.94
N ASP A 193 18.96 3.02 -9.80
CA ASP A 193 20.31 3.56 -9.94
C ASP A 193 21.23 3.13 -8.78
N ASP A 194 20.66 2.88 -7.59
CA ASP A 194 21.42 2.42 -6.41
C ASP A 194 21.72 0.91 -6.46
N TYR A 195 20.83 0.11 -7.07
CA TYR A 195 20.86 -1.36 -6.95
C TYR A 195 22.18 -2.02 -7.38
N PRO A 196 22.79 -1.67 -8.53
CA PRO A 196 24.05 -2.33 -8.94
C PRO A 196 25.18 -2.17 -7.93
N ALA A 197 25.32 -0.97 -7.35
CA ALA A 197 26.32 -0.68 -6.34
C ALA A 197 26.03 -1.45 -5.04
N VAL A 198 24.77 -1.48 -4.62
CA VAL A 198 24.31 -2.15 -3.40
C VAL A 198 24.52 -3.66 -3.51
N PHE A 199 24.14 -4.32 -4.61
CA PHE A 199 24.37 -5.75 -4.81
C PHE A 199 25.86 -6.10 -4.91
N THR A 200 26.69 -5.20 -5.48
CA THR A 200 28.13 -5.34 -5.47
C THR A 200 28.69 -5.30 -4.04
N ALA A 201 28.21 -4.36 -3.21
CA ALA A 201 28.58 -4.26 -1.81
C ALA A 201 28.13 -5.50 -1.02
N MET A 202 26.90 -5.99 -1.19
CA MET A 202 26.42 -7.23 -0.55
C MET A 202 27.35 -8.43 -0.84
N ARG A 203 27.75 -8.59 -2.11
CA ARG A 203 28.70 -9.66 -2.50
C ARG A 203 30.06 -9.47 -1.84
N SER A 204 30.59 -8.25 -1.79
CA SER A 204 31.92 -7.98 -1.24
C SER A 204 32.05 -8.33 0.24
N VAL A 205 30.97 -8.18 1.01
CA VAL A 205 30.92 -8.57 2.42
C VAL A 205 30.43 -10.00 2.62
N GLY A 206 30.14 -10.74 1.53
CA GLY A 206 29.69 -12.13 1.54
C GLY A 206 28.33 -12.32 2.17
N ALA A 207 27.35 -11.50 1.80
CA ALA A 207 25.95 -11.77 2.13
C ALA A 207 25.50 -13.12 1.52
N GLU A 208 24.68 -13.86 2.24
CA GLU A 208 24.26 -15.22 1.91
C GLU A 208 22.74 -15.34 1.72
N ALA A 209 21.98 -14.31 2.09
CA ALA A 209 20.53 -14.17 1.88
C ALA A 209 20.16 -12.70 1.92
N LEU A 210 18.98 -12.36 1.41
CA LEU A 210 18.48 -10.98 1.31
C LEU A 210 17.03 -10.87 1.80
N ALA A 211 16.81 -10.02 2.80
CA ALA A 211 15.48 -9.58 3.23
C ALA A 211 15.21 -8.17 2.71
N MET A 212 14.10 -7.98 2.00
CA MET A 212 13.67 -6.69 1.51
C MET A 212 12.55 -6.14 2.39
N THR A 213 12.71 -4.89 2.83
CA THR A 213 11.67 -4.20 3.62
C THR A 213 10.53 -3.70 2.73
N ALA A 214 9.35 -3.51 3.33
CA ALA A 214 8.16 -3.08 2.59
C ALA A 214 8.25 -1.61 2.18
N THR A 215 8.36 -1.35 0.88
CA THR A 215 8.25 -0.01 0.29
C THR A 215 7.56 -0.06 -1.08
N PRO A 216 6.80 0.97 -1.48
CA PRO A 216 6.20 1.01 -2.82
C PRO A 216 7.24 0.92 -3.95
N TYR A 217 8.47 1.37 -3.70
CA TYR A 217 9.56 1.35 -4.68
C TYR A 217 10.11 -0.06 -4.88
N PHE A 218 10.38 -0.80 -3.81
CA PHE A 218 10.85 -2.19 -3.91
C PHE A 218 9.75 -3.10 -4.48
N TYR A 219 8.49 -2.82 -4.16
CA TYR A 219 7.37 -3.53 -4.78
C TYR A 219 7.32 -3.31 -6.30
N ARG A 220 7.43 -2.06 -6.77
CA ARG A 220 7.52 -1.73 -8.20
C ARG A 220 8.67 -2.46 -8.88
N ASP A 221 9.83 -2.47 -8.22
CA ASP A 221 11.08 -2.97 -8.77
C ASP A 221 11.34 -4.46 -8.42
N ALA A 222 10.36 -5.15 -7.84
CA ALA A 222 10.50 -6.53 -7.39
C ALA A 222 11.05 -7.49 -8.48
N PRO A 223 10.63 -7.43 -9.77
CA PRO A 223 11.23 -8.29 -10.80
C PRO A 223 12.72 -8.01 -11.03
N LEU A 224 13.13 -6.74 -11.02
CA LEU A 224 14.54 -6.34 -11.18
C LEU A 224 15.36 -6.79 -9.96
N LEU A 225 14.88 -6.52 -8.76
CA LEU A 225 15.55 -6.88 -7.51
C LEU A 225 15.69 -8.39 -7.35
N ALA A 226 14.65 -9.15 -7.69
CA ALA A 226 14.68 -10.61 -7.67
C ALA A 226 15.69 -11.18 -8.69
N GLY A 227 15.77 -10.58 -9.89
CA GLY A 227 16.78 -10.94 -10.90
C GLY A 227 18.20 -10.69 -10.41
N LEU A 228 18.50 -9.52 -9.87
CA LEU A 228 19.81 -9.18 -9.31
C LEU A 228 20.19 -10.09 -8.12
N ALA A 229 19.21 -10.43 -7.28
CA ALA A 229 19.41 -11.35 -6.16
C ALA A 229 19.74 -12.76 -6.65
N LEU A 230 19.02 -13.25 -7.66
CA LEU A 230 19.28 -14.56 -8.27
C LEU A 230 20.68 -14.61 -8.89
N GLU A 231 21.09 -13.59 -9.65
CA GLU A 231 22.43 -13.46 -10.21
C GLU A 231 23.52 -13.42 -9.14
N ALA A 232 23.20 -12.83 -7.98
CA ALA A 232 24.09 -12.78 -6.82
C ALA A 232 24.07 -14.08 -5.99
N GLY A 233 23.21 -15.05 -6.31
CA GLY A 233 23.04 -16.28 -5.53
C GLY A 233 22.39 -16.07 -4.17
N LEU A 234 21.60 -15.01 -4.02
CA LEU A 234 20.96 -14.61 -2.75
C LEU A 234 19.50 -15.07 -2.70
N PRO A 235 19.14 -16.07 -1.89
CA PRO A 235 17.75 -16.35 -1.57
C PRO A 235 17.11 -15.15 -0.89
N THR A 236 15.87 -14.83 -1.30
CA THR A 236 15.20 -13.60 -0.93
C THR A 236 13.90 -13.82 -0.17
N VAL A 237 13.56 -12.91 0.74
CA VAL A 237 12.19 -12.69 1.20
C VAL A 237 11.75 -11.28 0.86
N CYS A 238 10.56 -11.17 0.27
CA CYS A 238 9.97 -9.91 -0.18
C CYS A 238 8.66 -9.63 0.58
N GLU A 239 8.14 -8.43 0.41
CA GLU A 239 7.12 -7.83 1.26
C GLU A 239 5.70 -8.40 1.15
N PHE A 240 5.34 -9.05 0.02
CA PHE A 240 4.00 -9.60 -0.20
C PHE A 240 4.08 -10.94 -0.93
N ALA A 241 3.04 -11.77 -0.78
CA ALA A 241 3.00 -13.08 -1.42
C ALA A 241 3.14 -12.99 -2.95
N GLU A 242 2.51 -12.00 -3.58
CA GLU A 242 2.58 -11.81 -5.03
C GLU A 242 3.99 -11.49 -5.55
N THR A 243 4.91 -10.99 -4.72
CA THR A 243 6.29 -10.76 -5.14
C THR A 243 7.09 -12.04 -5.39
N ALA A 244 6.60 -13.18 -4.89
CA ALA A 244 7.18 -14.49 -5.22
C ALA A 244 7.00 -14.81 -6.72
N HIS A 245 5.92 -14.36 -7.37
CA HIS A 245 5.76 -14.47 -8.84
C HIS A 245 6.77 -13.62 -9.61
N SER A 246 7.28 -12.56 -9.00
CA SER A 246 8.34 -11.72 -9.57
C SER A 246 9.74 -12.36 -9.46
N GLY A 247 9.86 -13.52 -8.80
CA GLY A 247 11.12 -14.24 -8.63
C GLY A 247 11.72 -14.23 -7.23
N CYS A 248 11.09 -13.57 -6.23
CA CYS A 248 11.51 -13.72 -4.84
C CYS A 248 11.32 -15.18 -4.39
N LEU A 249 12.25 -15.72 -3.58
CA LEU A 249 12.14 -17.08 -3.05
C LEU A 249 10.91 -17.21 -2.13
N LEU A 250 10.72 -16.22 -1.27
CA LEU A 250 9.60 -16.12 -0.35
C LEU A 250 8.91 -14.76 -0.50
N GLY A 251 7.58 -14.76 -0.43
CA GLY A 251 6.77 -13.55 -0.30
C GLY A 251 5.86 -13.67 0.92
N TYR A 252 5.87 -12.68 1.84
CA TYR A 252 5.01 -12.71 3.01
C TYR A 252 4.48 -11.32 3.35
N GLY A 253 3.17 -11.19 3.44
CA GLY A 253 2.52 -9.94 3.80
C GLY A 253 1.00 -10.03 3.86
N PRO A 254 0.33 -8.92 4.16
CA PRO A 254 -1.14 -8.88 4.18
C PRO A 254 -1.73 -9.05 2.78
N ASP A 255 -3.00 -9.48 2.73
CA ASP A 255 -3.81 -9.50 1.50
C ASP A 255 -4.08 -8.04 1.05
N ARG A 256 -3.24 -7.55 0.12
CA ARG A 256 -3.32 -6.16 -0.36
C ARG A 256 -4.63 -5.85 -1.11
N PRO A 257 -5.14 -6.72 -1.99
CA PRO A 257 -6.45 -6.53 -2.61
C PRO A 257 -7.57 -6.33 -1.58
N GLU A 258 -7.59 -7.11 -0.49
CA GLU A 258 -8.57 -6.95 0.59
C GLU A 258 -8.44 -5.57 1.24
N LEU A 259 -7.22 -5.20 1.62
CA LEU A 259 -6.95 -3.91 2.26
C LEU A 259 -7.32 -2.73 1.36
N ARG A 260 -7.05 -2.80 0.06
CA ARG A 260 -7.42 -1.75 -0.89
C ARG A 260 -8.94 -1.64 -1.07
N ARG A 261 -9.66 -2.76 -1.14
CA ARG A 261 -11.13 -2.71 -1.12
C ARG A 261 -11.64 -2.05 0.16
N ARG A 262 -11.00 -2.33 1.30
CA ARG A 262 -11.37 -1.69 2.56
C ARG A 262 -11.18 -0.18 2.55
N MET A 263 -10.16 0.34 1.87
CA MET A 263 -9.98 1.79 1.67
C MET A 263 -11.17 2.42 0.92
N ALA A 264 -11.74 1.73 -0.08
CA ALA A 264 -12.92 2.20 -0.78
C ALA A 264 -14.11 2.38 0.17
N HIS A 265 -14.28 1.49 1.16
CA HIS A 265 -15.33 1.64 2.18
C HIS A 265 -15.10 2.87 3.05
N TYR A 266 -13.86 3.15 3.47
CA TYR A 266 -13.54 4.38 4.22
C TYR A 266 -13.87 5.65 3.42
N VAL A 267 -13.50 5.68 2.14
CA VAL A 267 -13.83 6.81 1.25
C VAL A 267 -15.35 6.97 1.15
N ALA A 268 -16.09 5.87 0.97
CA ALA A 268 -17.56 5.92 0.89
C ALA A 268 -18.19 6.42 2.19
N GLU A 269 -17.73 5.98 3.36
CA GLU A 269 -18.21 6.47 4.66
C GLU A 269 -17.96 7.97 4.83
N ILE A 270 -16.78 8.47 4.42
CA ILE A 270 -16.44 9.90 4.43
C ILE A 270 -17.34 10.68 3.47
N PHE A 271 -17.59 10.18 2.28
CA PHE A 271 -18.50 10.82 1.32
C PHE A 271 -19.95 10.86 1.83
N HIS A 272 -20.35 9.91 2.66
CA HIS A 272 -21.62 9.92 3.37
C HIS A 272 -21.63 10.83 4.61
N GLY A 273 -20.51 11.47 4.94
CA GLY A 273 -20.40 12.45 6.01
C GLY A 273 -19.80 11.96 7.33
N ALA A 274 -19.23 10.76 7.35
CA ALA A 274 -18.48 10.27 8.51
C ALA A 274 -17.22 11.12 8.72
N ALA A 275 -16.93 11.45 9.99
CA ALA A 275 -15.69 12.13 10.33
C ALA A 275 -14.53 11.13 10.38
N PRO A 276 -13.42 11.37 9.68
CA PRO A 276 -12.29 10.43 9.65
C PRO A 276 -11.71 10.14 11.05
N GLY A 277 -11.77 11.11 11.96
CA GLY A 277 -11.30 10.95 13.34
C GLY A 277 -12.11 9.95 14.19
N ASP A 278 -13.34 9.61 13.77
CA ASP A 278 -14.22 8.64 14.41
C ASP A 278 -14.15 7.25 13.75
N LEU A 279 -13.50 7.15 12.58
CA LEU A 279 -13.31 5.91 11.86
C LEU A 279 -12.04 5.21 12.34
N PRO A 280 -12.12 4.03 12.98
CA PRO A 280 -10.95 3.31 13.46
C PRO A 280 -9.99 2.97 12.32
N ILE A 281 -8.70 3.08 12.57
CA ILE A 281 -7.68 2.63 11.61
C ILE A 281 -7.59 1.10 11.68
N GLU A 282 -7.69 0.44 10.54
CA GLU A 282 -7.69 -1.02 10.49
C GLU A 282 -6.29 -1.58 10.32
N GLN A 283 -6.05 -2.71 10.98
CA GLN A 283 -4.88 -3.54 10.83
C GLN A 283 -5.22 -4.78 9.99
N PRO A 284 -4.27 -5.31 9.21
CA PRO A 284 -4.49 -6.56 8.49
C PRO A 284 -4.85 -7.70 9.43
N THR A 285 -5.83 -8.49 9.06
CA THR A 285 -6.20 -9.72 9.77
C THR A 285 -5.83 -10.97 8.99
N HIS A 286 -5.63 -10.84 7.68
CA HIS A 286 -5.24 -11.93 6.79
C HIS A 286 -3.87 -11.66 6.19
N TYR A 287 -3.00 -12.66 6.29
CA TYR A 287 -1.65 -12.66 5.75
C TYR A 287 -1.51 -13.82 4.78
N GLN A 288 -0.77 -13.58 3.69
CA GLN A 288 -0.48 -14.57 2.68
C GLN A 288 1.01 -14.88 2.65
N PHE A 289 1.35 -16.14 2.50
CA PHE A 289 2.70 -16.65 2.39
C PHE A 289 2.86 -17.46 1.11
N ALA A 290 3.75 -17.01 0.23
CA ALA A 290 4.08 -17.71 -1.00
C ALA A 290 5.53 -18.19 -1.01
N VAL A 291 5.76 -19.35 -1.62
CA VAL A 291 7.08 -19.96 -1.82
C VAL A 291 7.29 -20.24 -3.30
N ASN A 292 8.40 -19.78 -3.86
CA ASN A 292 8.76 -20.01 -5.25
C ASN A 292 9.80 -21.13 -5.38
N LEU A 293 9.34 -22.33 -5.79
CA LEU A 293 10.21 -23.49 -6.00
C LEU A 293 11.07 -23.37 -7.26
N LYS A 294 10.67 -22.58 -8.27
CA LYS A 294 11.54 -22.29 -9.42
C LYS A 294 12.79 -21.52 -8.97
N THR A 295 12.62 -20.52 -8.14
CA THR A 295 13.72 -19.75 -7.56
C THR A 295 14.54 -20.62 -6.62
N ALA A 296 13.91 -21.48 -5.80
CA ALA A 296 14.63 -22.44 -4.96
C ALA A 296 15.51 -23.36 -5.79
N ALA A 297 14.96 -23.96 -6.86
CA ALA A 297 15.72 -24.85 -7.76
C ALA A 297 16.89 -24.12 -8.44
N ALA A 298 16.68 -22.90 -8.92
CA ALA A 298 17.71 -22.07 -9.54
C ALA A 298 18.88 -21.74 -8.57
N LEU A 299 18.57 -21.61 -7.28
CA LEU A 299 19.55 -21.37 -6.21
C LEU A 299 20.13 -22.68 -5.63
N GLY A 300 19.71 -23.85 -6.11
CA GLY A 300 20.14 -25.16 -5.57
C GLY A 300 19.65 -25.44 -4.15
N LEU A 301 18.53 -24.83 -3.75
CA LEU A 301 17.94 -24.95 -2.43
C LEU A 301 16.82 -26.00 -2.39
N THR A 302 16.75 -26.71 -1.28
CA THR A 302 15.61 -27.58 -0.96
C THR A 302 14.81 -26.96 0.17
N ILE A 303 13.55 -26.59 -0.11
CA ILE A 303 12.66 -26.03 0.89
C ILE A 303 12.03 -27.16 1.70
N THR A 304 12.08 -27.03 3.02
CA THR A 304 11.60 -28.06 3.94
C THR A 304 10.07 -28.23 3.87
N PRO A 305 9.54 -29.45 4.10
CA PRO A 305 8.10 -29.67 4.13
C PRO A 305 7.36 -28.78 5.16
N SER A 306 8.02 -28.42 6.25
CA SER A 306 7.45 -27.55 7.29
C SER A 306 7.23 -26.10 6.80
N ILE A 307 8.04 -25.60 5.90
CA ILE A 307 7.83 -24.29 5.25
C ILE A 307 6.72 -24.40 4.21
N LEU A 308 6.74 -25.44 3.36
CA LEU A 308 5.74 -25.65 2.32
C LEU A 308 4.34 -25.85 2.90
N ALA A 309 4.20 -26.57 4.02
CA ALA A 309 2.91 -26.78 4.70
C ALA A 309 2.29 -25.50 5.28
N ARG A 310 3.06 -24.42 5.39
CA ARG A 310 2.60 -23.10 5.88
C ARG A 310 2.32 -22.12 4.76
N ALA A 311 2.74 -22.45 3.54
CA ALA A 311 2.53 -21.59 2.37
C ALA A 311 1.07 -21.67 1.94
N ASP A 312 0.47 -20.52 1.69
CA ASP A 312 -0.84 -20.38 1.06
C ASP A 312 -0.72 -20.63 -0.46
N GLU A 313 0.46 -20.38 -1.01
CA GLU A 313 0.77 -20.58 -2.42
C GLU A 313 2.19 -21.15 -2.61
N VAL A 314 2.30 -22.14 -3.48
CA VAL A 314 3.59 -22.73 -3.93
C VAL A 314 3.68 -22.59 -5.44
N ILE A 315 4.69 -21.86 -5.93
CA ILE A 315 4.94 -21.59 -7.35
C ILE A 315 5.92 -22.65 -7.87
N GLU A 316 5.43 -23.52 -8.77
CA GLU A 316 6.18 -24.61 -9.41
C GLU A 316 6.55 -24.32 -10.86
#